data_c98eaa489ee4cee74c10b4de55e8cf1c
#
_entry.id   c98eaa489ee4cee74c10b4de55e8cf1c
#
_cell.length_a   1.000
_cell.length_b   1.000
_cell.length_c   1.000
_cell.angle_alpha   90.00
_cell.angle_beta   90.00
_cell.angle_gamma   90.00
#
_symmetry.space_group_name_H-M   'P 1'
#
loop_
_entity.id
_entity.type
_entity.pdbx_description
1 polymer ?
#
loop_
_entity_poly.entity_id
_entity_poly.type
_entity_poly.pdbx_seq_one_letter_code
_entity_poly.pdbx_strand_id
1 'polypeptide(L)'
;AVTAGDYTDIGKAPEEIQSYLVDLLEMDLLEVRPPVTPTPAPTPAPTSSSSDEDTDEEGSADGDAAAEAPAPQPAVAPPGPDEFRPNQAITRREYARWLLAVNNRFYLGERDRKIRPGVTSSQPVFSDVPVSDPDFADIQGLAEAGIIPSPLTGSSTNVTFRPNAPLTRKDMVLWKVPLDTRQALPAATVTDVQQVWGFQDAAKIEPRALQAVLADHQNGDFANFRRAYSYTTLFQPDKAATRAEAAAVLWRFGNPAEGITAQELRGTRQNDG
;
A
#
# COMPACT_ATOMS: atom_id res chain seq x y z
N ALA A 1 -1.54 -24.64 3.09
CA ALA A 1 -2.11 -23.44 2.48
C ALA A 1 -3.28 -23.00 3.36
N VAL A 2 -3.36 -21.71 3.64
CA VAL A 2 -4.47 -21.11 4.38
C VAL A 2 -5.54 -20.76 3.36
N THR A 3 -6.79 -21.15 3.62
CA THR A 3 -7.92 -20.91 2.73
C THR A 3 -8.90 -19.92 3.33
N ALA A 4 -9.86 -19.44 2.54
CA ALA A 4 -10.91 -18.54 3.04
C ALA A 4 -11.70 -19.17 4.21
N GLY A 5 -11.84 -20.49 4.24
CA GLY A 5 -12.55 -21.21 5.31
C GLY A 5 -11.81 -21.24 6.65
N ASP A 6 -10.51 -20.91 6.65
CA ASP A 6 -9.71 -20.84 7.88
C ASP A 6 -9.92 -19.52 8.65
N TYR A 7 -10.59 -18.53 8.02
CA TYR A 7 -10.87 -17.23 8.63
C TYR A 7 -12.34 -17.11 9.04
N THR A 8 -12.56 -16.69 10.28
CA THR A 8 -13.92 -16.59 10.88
C THR A 8 -14.62 -15.27 10.56
N ASP A 9 -13.91 -14.29 10.02
CA ASP A 9 -14.38 -12.91 9.92
C ASP A 9 -14.47 -12.34 8.49
N ILE A 10 -14.32 -13.17 7.46
CA ILE A 10 -14.46 -12.75 6.06
C ILE A 10 -15.83 -12.12 5.78
N GLY A 11 -16.90 -12.63 6.40
CA GLY A 11 -18.24 -12.08 6.28
C GLY A 11 -18.42 -10.66 6.85
N LYS A 12 -17.42 -10.12 7.58
CA LYS A 12 -17.41 -8.71 8.02
C LYS A 12 -16.97 -7.75 6.92
N ALA A 13 -16.39 -8.24 5.83
CA ALA A 13 -16.06 -7.41 4.66
C ALA A 13 -17.36 -6.92 3.97
N PRO A 14 -17.31 -5.77 3.24
CA PRO A 14 -18.41 -5.38 2.38
C PRO A 14 -18.80 -6.52 1.42
N GLU A 15 -20.08 -6.74 1.24
CA GLU A 15 -20.62 -7.89 0.51
C GLU A 15 -20.03 -7.99 -0.92
N GLU A 16 -19.89 -6.84 -1.58
CA GLU A 16 -19.34 -6.71 -2.93
C GLU A 16 -17.87 -7.13 -3.03
N ILE A 17 -17.14 -7.12 -1.90
CA ILE A 17 -15.71 -7.45 -1.84
C ILE A 17 -15.47 -8.89 -1.39
N GLN A 18 -16.42 -9.54 -0.72
CA GLN A 18 -16.21 -10.87 -0.14
C GLN A 18 -15.74 -11.91 -1.15
N SER A 19 -16.30 -11.91 -2.35
CA SER A 19 -15.90 -12.84 -3.41
C SER A 19 -14.44 -12.65 -3.84
N TYR A 20 -13.96 -11.41 -3.90
CA TYR A 20 -12.56 -11.11 -4.25
C TYR A 20 -11.60 -11.64 -3.18
N LEU A 21 -11.97 -11.50 -1.90
CA LEU A 21 -11.20 -12.05 -0.78
C LEU A 21 -11.10 -13.56 -0.87
N VAL A 22 -12.23 -14.24 -1.08
CA VAL A 22 -12.28 -15.71 -1.19
C VAL A 22 -11.37 -16.20 -2.32
N ASP A 23 -11.46 -15.61 -3.51
CA ASP A 23 -10.65 -16.01 -4.67
C ASP A 23 -9.14 -15.92 -4.38
N LEU A 24 -8.69 -14.82 -3.75
CA LEU A 24 -7.27 -14.61 -3.46
C LEU A 24 -6.78 -15.47 -2.28
N LEU A 25 -7.60 -15.68 -1.28
CA LEU A 25 -7.26 -16.53 -0.13
C LEU A 25 -7.16 -18.00 -0.51
N GLU A 26 -8.04 -18.50 -1.36
CA GLU A 26 -7.95 -19.88 -1.85
C GLU A 26 -6.74 -20.15 -2.75
N MET A 27 -6.11 -19.09 -3.26
CA MET A 27 -4.84 -19.16 -3.98
C MET A 27 -3.62 -18.99 -3.07
N ASP A 28 -3.80 -18.79 -1.77
CA ASP A 28 -2.76 -18.53 -0.77
C ASP A 28 -1.90 -17.30 -1.11
N LEU A 29 -2.56 -16.22 -1.54
CA LEU A 29 -1.87 -15.02 -2.02
C LEU A 29 -1.87 -13.85 -1.02
N LEU A 30 -2.73 -13.90 -0.02
CA LEU A 30 -2.85 -12.84 0.98
C LEU A 30 -2.30 -13.31 2.32
N GLU A 31 -0.99 -13.37 2.44
CA GLU A 31 -0.34 -13.78 3.68
C GLU A 31 -0.61 -12.78 4.81
N VAL A 32 -1.23 -13.28 5.89
CA VAL A 32 -1.47 -12.51 7.11
C VAL A 32 -0.34 -12.82 8.10
N ARG A 33 0.46 -11.81 8.40
CA ARG A 33 1.51 -11.91 9.44
C ARG A 33 1.12 -11.08 10.66
N PRO A 34 1.53 -11.49 11.86
CA PRO A 34 1.40 -10.63 13.03
C PRO A 34 2.17 -9.31 12.79
N PRO A 35 1.69 -8.18 13.35
CA PRO A 35 2.37 -6.91 13.19
C PRO A 35 3.79 -6.99 13.77
N VAL A 36 4.76 -6.45 13.04
CA VAL A 36 6.13 -6.34 13.53
C VAL A 36 6.12 -5.30 14.65
N THR A 37 6.44 -5.73 15.85
CA THR A 37 6.61 -4.80 16.99
C THR A 37 7.83 -3.93 16.68
N PRO A 38 7.71 -2.60 16.62
CA PRO A 38 8.88 -1.76 16.43
C PRO A 38 9.84 -1.99 17.60
N THR A 39 11.06 -2.36 17.29
CA THR A 39 12.14 -2.39 18.29
C THR A 39 12.27 -0.96 18.83
N PRO A 40 12.15 -0.73 20.15
CA PRO A 40 12.30 0.60 20.69
C PRO A 40 13.70 1.13 20.30
N ALA A 41 13.73 2.34 19.77
CA ALA A 41 14.97 3.02 19.46
C ALA A 41 15.87 3.02 20.72
N PRO A 42 17.18 2.79 20.61
CA PRO A 42 18.06 2.84 21.77
C PRO A 42 17.92 4.21 22.42
N THR A 43 17.51 4.21 23.70
CA THR A 43 17.44 5.42 24.51
C THR A 43 18.82 6.05 24.51
N PRO A 44 18.97 7.32 24.08
CA PRO A 44 20.26 7.99 24.19
C PRO A 44 20.70 8.00 25.65
N ALA A 45 21.93 7.56 25.89
CA ALA A 45 22.52 7.57 27.22
C ALA A 45 22.47 8.99 27.80
N PRO A 46 22.19 9.17 29.09
CA PRO A 46 22.17 10.49 29.70
C PRO A 46 23.57 11.10 29.62
N THR A 47 23.69 12.15 28.85
CA THR A 47 24.89 13.00 28.82
C THR A 47 24.94 13.72 30.16
N SER A 48 25.89 13.35 31.02
CA SER A 48 26.22 14.11 32.21
C SER A 48 26.85 15.45 31.79
N SER A 49 26.08 16.52 31.82
CA SER A 49 26.63 17.87 31.77
C SER A 49 26.82 18.37 33.18
N SER A 50 28.09 18.59 33.54
CA SER A 50 28.50 19.37 34.68
C SER A 50 27.99 20.79 34.59
N SER A 51 27.46 21.23 35.68
CA SER A 51 27.08 22.61 36.00
C SER A 51 28.24 23.60 35.82
N ASP A 52 27.96 24.76 35.25
CA ASP A 52 28.48 26.01 35.75
C ASP A 52 27.45 27.13 35.52
N GLU A 53 27.37 27.97 36.55
CA GLU A 53 26.39 29.03 36.79
C GLU A 53 26.64 30.28 35.93
N ASP A 54 25.59 31.03 35.74
CA ASP A 54 25.37 32.44 35.91
C ASP A 54 24.82 33.25 34.73
N THR A 55 23.82 33.99 35.10
CA THR A 55 23.41 35.37 34.75
C THR A 55 22.19 35.56 33.85
N ASP A 56 21.24 36.24 34.48
CA ASP A 56 20.03 36.95 34.06
C ASP A 56 20.04 37.62 32.67
N GLU A 57 18.92 37.58 31.96
CA GLU A 57 18.15 38.78 31.55
C GLU A 57 16.81 38.40 30.90
N GLU A 58 15.82 39.22 31.20
CA GLU A 58 14.42 39.18 30.76
C GLU A 58 14.26 39.48 29.28
N GLY A 59 13.22 38.90 28.65
CA GLY A 59 12.76 39.45 27.39
C GLY A 59 11.75 38.58 26.58
N SER A 60 10.46 38.92 26.77
CA SER A 60 9.37 38.86 25.79
C SER A 60 8.87 37.52 25.23
N ALA A 61 7.62 37.26 25.55
CA ALA A 61 6.70 36.32 24.97
C ALA A 61 6.47 36.58 23.47
N ASP A 62 6.57 35.53 22.66
CA ASP A 62 5.78 35.38 21.46
C ASP A 62 5.35 33.90 21.36
N GLY A 63 4.03 33.74 21.31
CA GLY A 63 3.41 32.44 21.31
C GLY A 63 3.62 31.70 19.99
N ASP A 64 4.41 30.66 20.02
CA ASP A 64 4.48 29.69 18.97
C ASP A 64 3.51 28.54 19.29
N ALA A 65 2.45 28.44 18.51
CA ALA A 65 1.46 27.39 18.62
C ALA A 65 2.13 26.05 18.26
N ALA A 66 2.58 25.34 19.28
CA ALA A 66 3.03 23.97 19.14
C ALA A 66 1.90 23.14 18.53
N ALA A 67 2.09 22.68 17.29
CA ALA A 67 1.23 21.71 16.66
C ALA A 67 1.22 20.45 17.54
N GLU A 68 0.08 20.19 18.16
CA GLU A 68 -0.16 19.03 19.01
C GLU A 68 0.09 17.76 18.19
N ALA A 69 1.09 16.99 18.58
CA ALA A 69 1.36 15.69 17.99
C ALA A 69 0.11 14.81 18.14
N PRO A 70 -0.36 14.10 17.11
CA PRO A 70 -1.53 13.25 17.21
C PRO A 70 -1.32 12.23 18.33
N ALA A 71 -2.31 12.14 19.23
CA ALA A 71 -2.29 11.20 20.34
C ALA A 71 -1.99 9.77 19.86
N PRO A 72 -1.19 8.98 20.58
CA PRO A 72 -0.90 7.61 20.21
C PRO A 72 -2.21 6.83 20.11
N GLN A 73 -2.48 6.29 18.92
CA GLN A 73 -3.64 5.41 18.71
C GLN A 73 -3.47 4.18 19.59
N PRO A 74 -4.54 3.70 20.25
CA PRO A 74 -4.45 2.51 21.08
C PRO A 74 -3.90 1.35 20.25
N ALA A 75 -2.91 0.67 20.81
CA ALA A 75 -2.30 -0.51 20.17
C ALA A 75 -3.39 -1.55 19.90
N VAL A 76 -3.68 -1.78 18.63
CA VAL A 76 -4.61 -2.84 18.23
C VAL A 76 -3.96 -4.18 18.60
N ALA A 77 -4.65 -5.00 19.37
CA ALA A 77 -4.17 -6.33 19.72
C ALA A 77 -3.78 -7.12 18.44
N PRO A 78 -2.72 -7.93 18.47
CA PRO A 78 -2.34 -8.75 17.33
C PRO A 78 -3.52 -9.62 16.88
N PRO A 79 -3.68 -9.87 15.55
CA PRO A 79 -4.75 -10.70 15.05
C PRO A 79 -4.69 -12.09 15.65
N GLY A 80 -5.85 -12.66 15.97
CA GLY A 80 -5.97 -14.08 16.22
C GLY A 80 -5.54 -14.87 14.98
N PRO A 81 -5.11 -16.11 15.12
CA PRO A 81 -4.63 -16.92 14.01
C PRO A 81 -5.73 -17.18 12.94
N ASP A 82 -6.98 -17.00 13.30
CA ASP A 82 -8.19 -17.23 12.51
C ASP A 82 -8.91 -15.92 12.10
N GLU A 83 -8.26 -14.76 12.25
CA GLU A 83 -8.81 -13.46 11.88
C GLU A 83 -8.08 -12.83 10.70
N PHE A 84 -8.80 -12.57 9.60
CA PHE A 84 -8.31 -11.79 8.47
C PHE A 84 -8.36 -10.28 8.72
N ARG A 85 -9.33 -9.80 9.48
CA ARG A 85 -9.62 -8.39 9.79
C ARG A 85 -9.84 -7.52 8.54
N PRO A 86 -10.86 -7.82 7.74
CA PRO A 86 -11.08 -7.18 6.45
C PRO A 86 -11.23 -5.66 6.53
N ASN A 87 -11.82 -5.14 7.59
CA ASN A 87 -12.09 -3.71 7.79
C ASN A 87 -10.95 -2.95 8.50
N GLN A 88 -9.88 -3.64 8.89
CA GLN A 88 -8.70 -2.99 9.44
C GLN A 88 -7.90 -2.29 8.33
N ALA A 89 -7.32 -1.14 8.65
CA ALA A 89 -6.37 -0.48 7.75
C ALA A 89 -5.19 -1.41 7.45
N ILE A 90 -4.87 -1.56 6.15
CA ILE A 90 -3.69 -2.30 5.73
C ILE A 90 -2.44 -1.43 5.89
N THR A 91 -1.34 -2.02 6.33
CA THR A 91 -0.06 -1.29 6.40
C THR A 91 0.63 -1.25 5.03
N ARG A 92 1.52 -0.28 4.85
CA ARG A 92 2.31 -0.12 3.62
C ARG A 92 3.15 -1.37 3.33
N ARG A 93 3.76 -1.99 4.37
CA ARG A 93 4.53 -3.24 4.20
C ARG A 93 3.66 -4.43 3.78
N GLU A 94 2.47 -4.57 4.38
CA GLU A 94 1.56 -5.66 4.03
C GLU A 94 1.11 -5.55 2.58
N TYR A 95 0.74 -4.35 2.15
CA TYR A 95 0.32 -4.14 0.77
C TYR A 95 1.46 -4.36 -0.23
N ALA A 96 2.69 -3.91 0.08
CA ALA A 96 3.86 -4.16 -0.75
C ALA A 96 4.10 -5.67 -0.93
N ARG A 97 4.07 -6.45 0.16
CA ARG A 97 4.19 -7.90 0.13
C ARG A 97 3.10 -8.55 -0.71
N TRP A 98 1.83 -8.20 -0.49
CA TRP A 98 0.72 -8.72 -1.27
C TRP A 98 0.80 -8.35 -2.75
N LEU A 99 1.12 -7.10 -3.06
CA LEU A 99 1.24 -6.61 -4.44
C LEU A 99 2.29 -7.39 -5.24
N LEU A 100 3.47 -7.61 -4.66
CA LEU A 100 4.54 -8.38 -5.31
C LEU A 100 4.15 -9.85 -5.47
N ALA A 101 3.64 -10.48 -4.42
CA ALA A 101 3.23 -11.88 -4.45
C ALA A 101 2.12 -12.14 -5.46
N VAL A 102 1.07 -11.31 -5.45
CA VAL A 102 -0.08 -11.46 -6.35
C VAL A 102 0.34 -11.19 -7.80
N ASN A 103 1.07 -10.08 -8.07
CA ASN A 103 1.59 -9.81 -9.41
C ASN A 103 2.39 -10.98 -9.96
N ASN A 104 3.34 -11.50 -9.19
CA ASN A 104 4.22 -12.57 -9.64
C ASN A 104 3.47 -13.89 -9.82
N ARG A 105 2.37 -14.07 -9.13
CA ARG A 105 1.49 -15.24 -9.28
C ARG A 105 0.66 -15.15 -10.55
N PHE A 106 0.13 -13.99 -10.88
CA PHE A 106 -0.63 -13.75 -12.12
C PHE A 106 0.22 -13.96 -13.37
N TYR A 107 1.51 -13.61 -13.29
CA TYR A 107 2.44 -13.67 -14.43
C TYR A 107 3.52 -14.74 -14.27
N LEU A 108 3.15 -15.94 -13.78
CA LEU A 108 4.09 -17.03 -13.50
C LEU A 108 4.94 -17.42 -14.74
N GLY A 109 4.34 -17.45 -15.93
CA GLY A 109 5.01 -17.78 -17.19
C GLY A 109 5.66 -16.58 -17.89
N GLU A 110 5.46 -15.35 -17.41
CA GLU A 110 5.84 -14.12 -18.10
C GLU A 110 6.94 -13.39 -17.32
N ARG A 111 8.20 -13.71 -17.63
CA ARG A 111 9.36 -13.18 -16.88
C ARG A 111 9.48 -11.67 -16.89
N ASP A 112 9.10 -11.04 -17.97
CA ASP A 112 9.12 -9.58 -18.18
C ASP A 112 8.06 -8.82 -17.38
N ARG A 113 7.01 -9.52 -16.95
CA ARG A 113 5.93 -8.96 -16.11
C ARG A 113 6.12 -9.24 -14.62
N LYS A 114 7.05 -10.10 -14.26
CA LYS A 114 7.37 -10.39 -12.86
C LYS A 114 8.28 -9.34 -12.27
N ILE A 115 8.07 -9.06 -11.01
CA ILE A 115 8.93 -8.17 -10.22
C ILE A 115 9.95 -9.03 -9.48
N ARG A 116 11.22 -8.71 -9.61
CA ARG A 116 12.29 -9.38 -8.87
C ARG A 116 12.29 -8.88 -7.43
N PRO A 117 12.26 -9.75 -6.43
CA PRO A 117 12.52 -9.35 -5.06
C PRO A 117 13.91 -8.74 -4.93
N GLY A 118 14.06 -7.77 -4.05
CA GLY A 118 15.37 -7.19 -3.72
C GLY A 118 16.30 -8.23 -3.11
N VAL A 119 17.59 -8.09 -3.37
CA VAL A 119 18.61 -8.99 -2.82
C VAL A 119 19.33 -8.34 -1.65
N THR A 120 19.73 -9.13 -0.65
CA THR A 120 20.37 -8.63 0.59
C THR A 120 21.75 -7.99 0.38
N SER A 121 22.34 -8.16 -0.80
CA SER A 121 23.56 -7.45 -1.21
C SER A 121 23.30 -6.05 -1.77
N SER A 122 22.05 -5.69 -2.06
CA SER A 122 21.68 -4.34 -2.48
C SER A 122 21.76 -3.36 -1.31
N GLN A 123 22.15 -2.13 -1.62
CA GLN A 123 22.02 -1.06 -0.65
C GLN A 123 20.54 -0.72 -0.47
N PRO A 124 20.03 -0.64 0.77
CA PRO A 124 18.66 -0.28 1.04
C PRO A 124 18.29 1.08 0.43
N VAL A 125 17.18 1.11 -0.31
CA VAL A 125 16.63 2.36 -0.88
C VAL A 125 16.04 3.25 0.20
N PHE A 126 15.44 2.61 1.22
CA PHE A 126 14.81 3.31 2.35
C PHE A 126 15.58 3.07 3.65
N SER A 127 15.89 4.14 4.36
CA SER A 127 16.68 4.08 5.60
C SER A 127 15.98 3.34 6.74
N ASP A 128 14.65 3.28 6.70
CA ASP A 128 13.81 2.61 7.70
C ASP A 128 13.40 1.18 7.30
N VAL A 129 13.97 0.65 6.22
CA VAL A 129 13.80 -0.74 5.77
C VAL A 129 15.19 -1.36 5.55
N PRO A 130 15.89 -1.76 6.61
CA PRO A 130 17.19 -2.39 6.51
C PRO A 130 17.09 -3.79 5.88
N VAL A 131 18.21 -4.34 5.42
CA VAL A 131 18.27 -5.70 4.83
C VAL A 131 17.79 -6.82 5.78
N SER A 132 17.77 -6.56 7.08
CA SER A 132 17.25 -7.47 8.11
C SER A 132 15.72 -7.38 8.29
N ASP A 133 15.06 -6.41 7.66
CA ASP A 133 13.61 -6.30 7.72
C ASP A 133 12.97 -7.48 6.98
N PRO A 134 11.97 -8.15 7.57
CA PRO A 134 11.34 -9.34 6.96
C PRO A 134 10.67 -9.06 5.62
N ASP A 135 10.29 -7.82 5.34
CA ASP A 135 9.68 -7.40 4.07
C ASP A 135 10.64 -6.60 3.18
N PHE A 136 11.95 -6.59 3.52
CA PHE A 136 12.97 -5.89 2.73
C PHE A 136 12.93 -6.30 1.26
N ALA A 137 12.91 -7.59 0.97
CA ALA A 137 12.95 -8.11 -0.39
C ALA A 137 11.77 -7.61 -1.24
N ASP A 138 10.58 -7.54 -0.65
CA ASP A 138 9.37 -7.11 -1.35
C ASP A 138 9.38 -5.59 -1.59
N ILE A 139 9.70 -4.81 -0.57
CA ILE A 139 9.74 -3.35 -0.63
C ILE A 139 10.87 -2.87 -1.57
N GLN A 140 12.06 -3.43 -1.42
CA GLN A 140 13.23 -3.13 -2.25
C GLN A 140 12.96 -3.47 -3.72
N GLY A 141 12.41 -4.66 -3.99
CA GLY A 141 12.10 -5.11 -5.34
C GLY A 141 11.08 -4.20 -6.05
N LEU A 142 10.04 -3.77 -5.34
CA LEU A 142 9.05 -2.83 -5.87
C LEU A 142 9.65 -1.43 -6.11
N ALA A 143 10.57 -0.97 -5.27
CA ALA A 143 11.27 0.30 -5.47
C ALA A 143 12.23 0.22 -6.66
N GLU A 144 13.00 -0.86 -6.80
CA GLU A 144 13.90 -1.10 -7.94
C GLU A 144 13.14 -1.22 -9.28
N ALA A 145 11.93 -1.77 -9.24
CA ALA A 145 11.02 -1.82 -10.40
C ALA A 145 10.32 -0.48 -10.71
N GLY A 146 10.53 0.55 -9.89
CA GLY A 146 9.91 1.86 -10.06
C GLY A 146 8.42 1.93 -9.70
N ILE A 147 7.89 0.90 -9.04
CA ILE A 147 6.48 0.82 -8.61
C ILE A 147 6.26 1.68 -7.37
N ILE A 148 7.09 1.54 -6.36
CA ILE A 148 7.11 2.43 -5.19
C ILE A 148 8.00 3.63 -5.51
N PRO A 149 7.47 4.87 -5.46
CA PRO A 149 8.26 6.07 -5.67
C PRO A 149 9.43 6.16 -4.69
N SER A 150 10.63 6.39 -5.22
CA SER A 150 11.85 6.38 -4.41
C SER A 150 12.95 7.27 -5.01
N PRO A 151 14.01 7.59 -4.23
CA PRO A 151 15.17 8.29 -4.73
C PRO A 151 15.92 7.52 -5.83
N LEU A 152 15.85 6.19 -5.83
CA LEU A 152 16.53 5.33 -6.81
C LEU A 152 16.10 5.62 -8.26
N THR A 153 14.82 5.87 -8.46
CA THR A 153 14.26 6.17 -9.78
C THR A 153 14.05 7.66 -10.01
N GLY A 154 14.50 8.50 -9.07
CA GLY A 154 14.28 9.95 -9.12
C GLY A 154 12.81 10.37 -9.01
N SER A 155 11.96 9.42 -8.67
CA SER A 155 10.53 9.62 -8.62
C SER A 155 10.02 10.20 -7.30
N SER A 156 10.86 10.18 -6.26
CA SER A 156 10.61 10.80 -4.95
C SER A 156 11.94 11.11 -4.28
N THR A 157 11.97 12.14 -3.46
CA THR A 157 13.12 12.45 -2.59
C THR A 157 13.02 11.79 -1.21
N ASN A 158 11.91 11.09 -0.93
CA ASN A 158 11.70 10.44 0.36
C ASN A 158 12.64 9.25 0.53
N VAL A 159 13.45 9.32 1.58
CA VAL A 159 14.38 8.25 1.99
C VAL A 159 13.78 7.30 3.02
N THR A 160 12.52 7.49 3.39
CA THR A 160 11.78 6.64 4.33
C THR A 160 10.53 6.06 3.67
N PHE A 161 10.29 4.78 3.91
CA PHE A 161 9.12 4.06 3.40
C PHE A 161 7.94 4.09 4.38
N ARG A 162 8.23 4.15 5.68
CA ARG A 162 7.24 4.07 6.78
C ARG A 162 6.44 2.75 6.73
N PRO A 163 7.10 1.59 6.88
CA PRO A 163 6.50 0.28 6.62
C PRO A 163 5.24 -0.02 7.45
N ASN A 164 5.19 0.46 8.69
CA ASN A 164 4.07 0.22 9.60
C ASN A 164 2.95 1.28 9.52
N ALA A 165 3.13 2.34 8.73
CA ALA A 165 2.08 3.33 8.52
C ALA A 165 0.92 2.75 7.70
N PRO A 166 -0.31 3.22 7.90
CA PRO A 166 -1.43 2.84 7.04
C PRO A 166 -1.15 3.19 5.58
N LEU A 167 -1.55 2.31 4.66
CA LEU A 167 -1.56 2.60 3.24
C LEU A 167 -2.69 3.58 2.93
N THR A 168 -2.41 4.63 2.16
CA THR A 168 -3.43 5.56 1.71
C THR A 168 -4.08 5.09 0.39
N ARG A 169 -5.29 5.57 0.10
CA ARG A 169 -5.98 5.29 -1.17
C ARG A 169 -5.15 5.72 -2.38
N LYS A 170 -4.50 6.88 -2.31
CA LYS A 170 -3.62 7.36 -3.39
C LYS A 170 -2.43 6.45 -3.62
N ASP A 171 -1.75 6.00 -2.57
CA ASP A 171 -0.59 5.11 -2.70
C ASP A 171 -1.01 3.74 -3.24
N MET A 172 -2.15 3.22 -2.81
CA MET A 172 -2.69 1.95 -3.30
C MET A 172 -2.91 1.98 -4.81
N VAL A 173 -3.55 3.01 -5.34
CA VAL A 173 -3.79 3.17 -6.78
C VAL A 173 -2.49 3.47 -7.51
N LEU A 174 -1.65 4.35 -6.96
CA LEU A 174 -0.36 4.74 -7.55
C LEU A 174 0.57 3.55 -7.78
N TRP A 175 0.61 2.59 -6.85
CA TRP A 175 1.49 1.42 -7.00
C TRP A 175 0.87 0.33 -7.89
N LYS A 176 -0.45 0.23 -7.92
CA LYS A 176 -1.15 -0.82 -8.68
C LYS A 176 -1.27 -0.53 -10.17
N VAL A 177 -1.66 0.69 -10.53
CA VAL A 177 -2.01 1.04 -11.91
C VAL A 177 -0.85 0.87 -12.90
N PRO A 178 0.42 1.19 -12.60
CA PRO A 178 1.54 0.91 -13.50
C PRO A 178 1.68 -0.58 -13.84
N LEU A 179 1.30 -1.48 -12.95
CA LEU A 179 1.31 -2.92 -13.17
C LEU A 179 0.15 -3.38 -14.08
N ASP A 180 -0.93 -2.62 -14.16
CA ASP A 180 -2.04 -2.89 -15.08
C ASP A 180 -1.76 -2.38 -16.48
N THR A 181 -1.25 -1.16 -16.58
CA THR A 181 -1.04 -0.51 -17.89
C THR A 181 0.23 -0.98 -18.59
N ARG A 182 1.28 -1.28 -17.83
CA ARG A 182 2.61 -1.64 -18.36
C ARG A 182 3.16 -0.63 -19.36
N GLN A 183 2.69 0.60 -19.28
CA GLN A 183 3.05 1.72 -20.15
C GLN A 183 3.25 2.98 -19.30
N ALA A 184 3.86 4.00 -19.89
CA ALA A 184 3.94 5.30 -19.26
C ALA A 184 2.53 5.83 -18.97
N LEU A 185 2.33 6.33 -17.74
CA LEU A 185 1.05 6.92 -17.36
C LEU A 185 0.82 8.21 -18.14
N PRO A 186 -0.45 8.51 -18.51
CA PRO A 186 -0.78 9.74 -19.23
C PRO A 186 -0.49 10.97 -18.38
N ALA A 187 -0.23 12.11 -19.03
CA ALA A 187 -0.31 13.38 -18.34
C ALA A 187 -1.75 13.59 -17.85
N ALA A 188 -1.90 14.11 -16.64
CA ALA A 188 -3.21 14.30 -16.03
C ALA A 188 -3.28 15.61 -15.25
N THR A 189 -4.41 16.26 -15.36
CA THR A 189 -4.76 17.45 -14.59
C THR A 189 -5.91 17.15 -13.62
N VAL A 190 -6.13 18.04 -12.66
CA VAL A 190 -7.30 17.98 -11.77
C VAL A 190 -8.59 17.96 -12.59
N THR A 191 -8.67 18.79 -13.63
CA THR A 191 -9.85 18.89 -14.51
C THR A 191 -10.12 17.57 -15.24
N ASP A 192 -9.09 16.89 -15.75
CA ASP A 192 -9.25 15.61 -16.44
C ASP A 192 -9.88 14.57 -15.51
N VAL A 193 -9.35 14.46 -14.28
CA VAL A 193 -9.87 13.51 -13.28
C VAL A 193 -11.29 13.88 -12.85
N GLN A 194 -11.60 15.16 -12.66
CA GLN A 194 -12.96 15.61 -12.35
C GLN A 194 -13.95 15.27 -13.46
N GLN A 195 -13.56 15.45 -14.70
CA GLN A 195 -14.44 15.18 -15.85
C GLN A 195 -14.78 13.69 -15.99
N VAL A 196 -13.82 12.79 -15.79
CA VAL A 196 -14.04 11.36 -16.01
C VAL A 196 -14.59 10.64 -14.78
N TRP A 197 -14.14 11.01 -13.57
CA TRP A 197 -14.52 10.36 -12.32
C TRP A 197 -15.64 11.10 -11.57
N GLY A 198 -15.76 12.42 -11.73
CA GLY A 198 -16.65 13.26 -10.94
C GLY A 198 -16.16 13.51 -9.51
N PHE A 199 -14.88 13.29 -9.21
CA PHE A 199 -14.34 13.50 -7.86
C PHE A 199 -14.31 14.99 -7.49
N GLN A 200 -15.07 15.35 -6.47
CA GLN A 200 -15.16 16.72 -5.96
C GLN A 200 -13.87 17.17 -5.27
N ASP A 201 -13.10 16.21 -4.75
CA ASP A 201 -11.83 16.43 -4.04
C ASP A 201 -10.58 16.16 -4.90
N ALA A 202 -10.73 16.11 -6.23
CA ALA A 202 -9.61 15.83 -7.14
C ALA A 202 -8.43 16.80 -6.97
N ALA A 203 -8.68 18.04 -6.56
CA ALA A 203 -7.63 19.03 -6.28
C ALA A 203 -6.72 18.65 -5.10
N LYS A 204 -7.12 17.69 -4.26
CA LYS A 204 -6.31 17.16 -3.17
C LYS A 204 -5.40 16.00 -3.60
N ILE A 205 -5.56 15.49 -4.82
CA ILE A 205 -4.77 14.40 -5.36
C ILE A 205 -3.46 14.97 -5.88
N GLU A 206 -2.33 14.44 -5.41
CA GLU A 206 -1.02 14.87 -5.90
C GLU A 206 -0.82 14.55 -7.40
N PRO A 207 0.02 15.31 -8.14
CA PRO A 207 0.14 15.19 -9.61
C PRO A 207 0.42 13.78 -10.10
N ARG A 208 1.25 13.02 -9.38
CA ARG A 208 1.61 11.65 -9.73
C ARG A 208 0.45 10.68 -9.57
N ALA A 209 -0.30 10.83 -8.51
CA ALA A 209 -1.49 10.02 -8.26
C ALA A 209 -2.61 10.40 -9.25
N LEU A 210 -2.73 11.66 -9.69
CA LEU A 210 -3.66 12.06 -10.76
C LEU A 210 -3.45 11.25 -12.04
N GLN A 211 -2.20 11.02 -12.45
CA GLN A 211 -1.89 10.21 -13.63
C GLN A 211 -2.38 8.76 -13.48
N ALA A 212 -2.12 8.14 -12.33
CA ALA A 212 -2.60 6.79 -12.05
C ALA A 212 -4.13 6.72 -11.98
N VAL A 213 -4.78 7.68 -11.32
CA VAL A 213 -6.24 7.74 -11.20
C VAL A 213 -6.90 7.96 -12.57
N LEU A 214 -6.32 8.80 -13.44
CA LEU A 214 -6.81 8.97 -14.80
C LEU A 214 -6.68 7.68 -15.62
N ALA A 215 -5.53 7.03 -15.54
CA ALA A 215 -5.29 5.76 -16.25
C ALA A 215 -6.22 4.64 -15.74
N ASP A 216 -6.49 4.58 -14.44
CA ASP A 216 -7.40 3.59 -13.86
C ASP A 216 -8.82 3.69 -14.43
N HIS A 217 -9.28 4.89 -14.76
CA HIS A 217 -10.61 5.10 -15.37
C HIS A 217 -10.76 4.35 -16.69
N GLN A 218 -9.69 4.15 -17.45
CA GLN A 218 -9.72 3.43 -18.74
C GLN A 218 -10.12 1.96 -18.59
N ASN A 219 -10.01 1.39 -17.39
CA ASN A 219 -10.48 0.04 -17.09
C ASN A 219 -12.01 -0.07 -16.91
N GLY A 220 -12.76 1.04 -17.03
CA GLY A 220 -14.21 1.05 -16.94
C GLY A 220 -14.72 0.46 -15.61
N ASP A 221 -15.60 -0.52 -15.69
CA ASP A 221 -16.14 -1.20 -14.50
C ASP A 221 -15.09 -2.08 -13.78
N PHE A 222 -13.99 -2.43 -14.47
CA PHE A 222 -12.86 -3.13 -13.89
C PHE A 222 -11.80 -2.21 -13.29
N ALA A 223 -12.04 -0.90 -13.21
CA ALA A 223 -11.13 0.03 -12.56
C ALA A 223 -10.88 -0.37 -11.10
N ASN A 224 -9.62 -0.29 -10.67
CA ASN A 224 -9.23 -0.65 -9.31
C ASN A 224 -10.03 0.10 -8.26
N PHE A 225 -10.22 1.41 -8.48
CA PHE A 225 -10.95 2.25 -7.55
C PHE A 225 -12.44 1.85 -7.46
N ARG A 226 -13.09 1.50 -8.57
CA ARG A 226 -14.49 1.04 -8.57
C ARG A 226 -14.68 -0.29 -7.86
N ARG A 227 -13.76 -1.24 -8.03
CA ARG A 227 -13.82 -2.51 -7.29
C ARG A 227 -13.72 -2.34 -5.79
N ALA A 228 -12.88 -1.40 -5.33
CA ALA A 228 -12.68 -1.17 -3.90
C ALA A 228 -13.74 -0.28 -3.25
N TYR A 229 -14.28 0.70 -3.99
CA TYR A 229 -15.08 1.79 -3.42
C TYR A 229 -16.43 2.00 -4.09
N SER A 230 -16.76 1.19 -5.10
CA SER A 230 -17.98 1.36 -5.90
C SER A 230 -18.06 2.76 -6.54
N TYR A 231 -19.26 3.28 -6.76
CA TYR A 231 -19.47 4.61 -7.31
C TYR A 231 -19.49 5.64 -6.19
N THR A 232 -18.55 6.58 -6.22
CA THR A 232 -18.43 7.66 -5.23
C THR A 232 -17.97 8.94 -5.92
N THR A 233 -18.35 10.08 -5.37
CA THR A 233 -17.91 11.42 -5.79
C THR A 233 -16.70 11.94 -5.02
N LEU A 234 -16.11 11.11 -4.14
CA LEU A 234 -14.94 11.46 -3.33
C LEU A 234 -13.86 10.39 -3.48
N PHE A 235 -12.65 10.81 -3.84
CA PHE A 235 -11.48 9.95 -3.86
C PHE A 235 -10.88 9.75 -2.46
N GLN A 236 -10.79 10.81 -1.68
CA GLN A 236 -10.19 10.85 -0.35
C GLN A 236 -8.74 10.32 -0.36
N PRO A 237 -7.79 11.03 -1.01
CA PRO A 237 -6.46 10.50 -1.32
C PRO A 237 -5.68 10.02 -0.11
N ASP A 238 -5.79 10.70 1.02
CA ASP A 238 -5.04 10.42 2.25
C ASP A 238 -5.76 9.48 3.23
N LYS A 239 -6.98 9.03 2.89
CA LYS A 239 -7.70 8.07 3.71
C LYS A 239 -7.01 6.71 3.68
N ALA A 240 -6.88 6.07 4.83
CA ALA A 240 -6.37 4.72 4.94
C ALA A 240 -7.26 3.73 4.18
N ALA A 241 -6.64 2.86 3.39
CA ALA A 241 -7.30 1.73 2.75
C ALA A 241 -7.41 0.55 3.73
N THR A 242 -8.50 -0.20 3.64
CA THR A 242 -8.66 -1.43 4.42
C THR A 242 -8.03 -2.63 3.73
N ARG A 243 -7.85 -3.72 4.46
CA ARG A 243 -7.36 -5.00 3.94
C ARG A 243 -8.29 -5.56 2.86
N ALA A 244 -9.60 -5.44 3.04
CA ALA A 244 -10.60 -5.85 2.04
C ALA A 244 -10.51 -5.00 0.76
N GLU A 245 -10.40 -3.68 0.88
CA GLU A 245 -10.24 -2.77 -0.25
C GLU A 245 -8.95 -3.06 -1.03
N ALA A 246 -7.84 -3.33 -0.33
CA ALA A 246 -6.58 -3.73 -0.96
C ALA A 246 -6.71 -5.06 -1.72
N ALA A 247 -7.39 -6.05 -1.16
CA ALA A 247 -7.66 -7.31 -1.85
C ALA A 247 -8.52 -7.11 -3.10
N ALA A 248 -9.57 -6.28 -3.03
CA ALA A 248 -10.39 -5.95 -4.20
C ALA A 248 -9.56 -5.34 -5.34
N VAL A 249 -8.59 -4.47 -5.02
CA VAL A 249 -7.65 -3.90 -6.00
C VAL A 249 -6.75 -4.98 -6.60
N LEU A 250 -6.25 -5.92 -5.79
CA LEU A 250 -5.34 -6.98 -6.23
C LEU A 250 -6.04 -8.15 -6.96
N TRP A 251 -7.36 -8.21 -6.96
CA TRP A 251 -8.12 -9.30 -7.57
C TRP A 251 -7.98 -9.40 -9.09
N ARG A 252 -7.61 -8.31 -9.77
CA ARG A 252 -7.43 -8.27 -11.22
C ARG A 252 -6.16 -7.50 -11.59
N PHE A 253 -5.45 -7.98 -12.60
CA PHE A 253 -4.30 -7.30 -13.22
C PHE A 253 -4.49 -7.19 -14.73
N GLY A 254 -3.95 -6.11 -15.29
CA GLY A 254 -3.92 -5.86 -16.71
C GLY A 254 -4.93 -4.83 -17.20
N ASN A 255 -4.79 -4.44 -18.48
CA ASN A 255 -5.64 -3.50 -19.18
C ASN A 255 -7.01 -4.13 -19.54
N PRO A 256 -7.96 -3.38 -20.10
CA PRO A 256 -9.29 -3.91 -20.42
C PRO A 256 -9.29 -5.11 -21.39
N ALA A 257 -8.32 -5.16 -22.31
CA ALA A 257 -8.27 -6.20 -23.35
C ALA A 257 -7.60 -7.49 -22.89
N GLU A 258 -6.57 -7.39 -22.03
CA GLU A 258 -5.71 -8.51 -21.64
C GLU A 258 -5.74 -8.81 -20.13
N GLY A 259 -6.61 -8.11 -19.40
CA GLY A 259 -6.65 -8.27 -17.94
C GLY A 259 -7.17 -9.64 -17.54
N ILE A 260 -6.58 -10.19 -16.48
CA ILE A 260 -6.95 -11.47 -15.88
C ILE A 260 -7.41 -11.25 -14.43
N THR A 261 -8.41 -11.99 -14.01
CA THR A 261 -8.95 -12.01 -12.65
C THR A 261 -8.40 -13.19 -11.84
N ALA A 262 -8.41 -13.07 -10.51
CA ALA A 262 -8.07 -14.19 -9.64
C ALA A 262 -9.01 -15.39 -9.84
N GLN A 263 -10.29 -15.15 -10.14
CA GLN A 263 -11.25 -16.19 -10.43
C GLN A 263 -10.87 -17.00 -11.69
N GLU A 264 -10.51 -16.32 -12.77
CA GLU A 264 -10.05 -16.97 -14.00
C GLU A 264 -8.78 -17.77 -13.78
N LEU A 265 -7.80 -17.17 -13.07
CA LEU A 265 -6.53 -17.83 -12.77
C LEU A 265 -6.71 -19.07 -11.88
N ARG A 266 -7.69 -19.06 -10.97
CA ARG A 266 -8.06 -20.22 -10.15
C ARG A 266 -8.69 -21.32 -10.99
N GLY A 267 -9.57 -20.96 -11.94
CA GLY A 267 -10.26 -21.90 -12.83
C GLY A 267 -9.32 -22.65 -13.77
N THR A 268 -8.25 -22.03 -14.26
CA THR A 268 -7.26 -22.69 -15.12
C THR A 268 -6.50 -23.80 -14.40
N ARG A 269 -6.26 -23.68 -13.09
CA ARG A 269 -5.61 -24.71 -12.28
C ARG A 269 -6.41 -26.01 -12.09
N GLN A 270 -7.74 -25.89 -12.05
CA GLN A 270 -8.60 -27.08 -11.86
C GLN A 270 -8.67 -27.95 -13.12
N ASN A 271 -8.29 -27.39 -14.28
CA ASN A 271 -8.31 -28.12 -15.55
C ASN A 271 -6.97 -28.80 -15.89
N ASP A 272 -5.87 -28.44 -15.19
CA ASP A 272 -4.52 -28.97 -15.43
C ASP A 272 -4.11 -30.07 -14.42
N GLY A 273 -4.97 -30.49 -13.52
CA GLY A 273 -4.76 -31.54 -12.50
C GLY A 273 -5.73 -32.71 -12.69
#